data_17b649dfe9f1c10f086e19f9bb14477d
#
_entry.id   17b649dfe9f1c10f086e19f9bb14477d
#
_cell.length_a   1.000
_cell.length_b   1.000
_cell.length_c   1.000
_cell.angle_alpha   90.00
_cell.angle_beta   90.00
_cell.angle_gamma   90.00
#
_symmetry.space_group_name_H-M   'P 1'
#
loop_
_entity.id
_entity.type
_entity.pdbx_description
1 polymer ?
#
loop_
_entity_poly.entity_id
_entity_poly.type
_entity_poly.pdbx_seq_one_letter_code
_entity_poly.pdbx_strand_id
1 'polypeptide(L)'
;MRVLVTGAGGYLGRAVVAALGAAGHEPIAMVSARGGAVPGASEVRTADLLDPGALRRAVAGVEVVCHLAGLGRARESVRDPLPFFRVNTAGTVALLEAMAAEGVSRIVFSSTGAIYGSPERQPMSEDLPDFPPHPYAASKLAAELAIEAQARAGNLGAVIVRLLNVAGGADPDPTRLIPRVIAAAAGESVLHINGDGAAVRDYLHVDDAAAAFVSCIEQVPAPGAHTRYNIGSGCGTSILDVVAAVERVTGRTVARLHGPAAPEPAALISNPAKAQTELGWSPKHSGIDEIVTATWQAVVRS
;
A
#
# COMPACT_ATOMS: atom_id res chain seq x y z
N MET A 1 -13.75 11.12 -13.45
CA MET A 1 -13.46 9.81 -14.06
C MET A 1 -14.15 8.71 -13.28
N ARG A 2 -14.61 7.66 -13.97
CA ARG A 2 -15.08 6.42 -13.36
C ARG A 2 -13.87 5.52 -13.07
N VAL A 3 -13.56 5.32 -11.78
CA VAL A 3 -12.34 4.63 -11.32
C VAL A 3 -12.71 3.35 -10.59
N LEU A 4 -12.32 2.19 -11.14
CA LEU A 4 -12.46 0.91 -10.44
C LEU A 4 -11.34 0.79 -9.40
N VAL A 5 -11.68 0.67 -8.13
CA VAL A 5 -10.73 0.40 -7.04
C VAL A 5 -10.85 -1.07 -6.64
N THR A 6 -9.88 -1.90 -7.03
CA THR A 6 -9.84 -3.28 -6.56
C THR A 6 -9.30 -3.33 -5.14
N GLY A 7 -9.78 -4.25 -4.32
CA GLY A 7 -9.40 -4.28 -2.90
C GLY A 7 -9.97 -3.10 -2.10
N ALA A 8 -11.04 -2.48 -2.60
CA ALA A 8 -11.67 -1.31 -2.01
C ALA A 8 -12.13 -1.49 -0.56
N GLY A 9 -12.46 -2.71 -0.14
CA GLY A 9 -12.82 -3.02 1.25
C GLY A 9 -11.63 -3.08 2.22
N GLY A 10 -10.40 -3.06 1.72
CA GLY A 10 -9.18 -3.08 2.54
C GLY A 10 -8.86 -1.73 3.20
N TYR A 11 -7.84 -1.72 4.06
CA TYR A 11 -7.42 -0.53 4.81
C TYR A 11 -7.09 0.65 3.87
N LEU A 12 -6.15 0.50 2.96
CA LEU A 12 -5.80 1.54 1.97
C LEU A 12 -6.95 1.77 0.97
N GLY A 13 -7.66 0.70 0.57
CA GLY A 13 -8.73 0.79 -0.42
C GLY A 13 -9.87 1.71 0.01
N ARG A 14 -10.29 1.65 1.27
CA ARG A 14 -11.32 2.56 1.83
C ARG A 14 -10.87 4.02 1.79
N ALA A 15 -9.63 4.30 2.15
CA ALA A 15 -9.07 5.65 2.12
C ALA A 15 -8.99 6.19 0.68
N VAL A 16 -8.56 5.36 -0.28
CA VAL A 16 -8.50 5.74 -1.70
C VAL A 16 -9.89 6.00 -2.28
N VAL A 17 -10.90 5.16 -1.94
CA VAL A 17 -12.29 5.41 -2.37
C VAL A 17 -12.80 6.74 -1.84
N ALA A 18 -12.57 7.04 -0.55
CA ALA A 18 -12.98 8.31 0.05
C ALA A 18 -12.26 9.52 -0.59
N ALA A 19 -10.94 9.41 -0.82
CA ALA A 19 -10.14 10.47 -1.43
C ALA A 19 -10.55 10.74 -2.89
N LEU A 20 -10.85 9.70 -3.67
CA LEU A 20 -11.36 9.84 -5.04
C LEU A 20 -12.71 10.56 -5.08
N GLY A 21 -13.64 10.20 -4.19
CA GLY A 21 -14.92 10.88 -4.08
C GLY A 21 -14.76 12.37 -3.71
N ALA A 22 -13.87 12.68 -2.77
CA ALA A 22 -13.55 14.05 -2.38
C ALA A 22 -12.90 14.87 -3.52
N ALA A 23 -12.15 14.22 -4.41
CA ALA A 23 -11.55 14.82 -5.59
C ALA A 23 -12.54 14.93 -6.80
N GLY A 24 -13.81 14.56 -6.62
CA GLY A 24 -14.84 14.66 -7.68
C GLY A 24 -14.80 13.54 -8.71
N HIS A 25 -14.12 12.42 -8.41
CA HIS A 25 -14.21 11.21 -9.22
C HIS A 25 -15.40 10.33 -8.81
N GLU A 26 -15.70 9.35 -9.65
CA GLU A 26 -16.74 8.33 -9.40
C GLU A 26 -16.06 7.00 -9.04
N PRO A 27 -15.78 6.73 -7.74
CA PRO A 27 -15.12 5.50 -7.33
C PRO A 27 -16.08 4.32 -7.35
N ILE A 28 -15.71 3.28 -8.09
CA ILE A 28 -16.42 2.00 -8.15
C ILE A 28 -15.61 1.01 -7.30
N ALA A 29 -16.20 0.55 -6.20
CA ALA A 29 -15.53 -0.36 -5.29
C ALA A 29 -15.62 -1.82 -5.78
N MET A 30 -14.48 -2.44 -6.08
CA MET A 30 -14.44 -3.89 -6.29
C MET A 30 -14.05 -4.59 -5.00
N VAL A 31 -14.93 -5.46 -4.51
CA VAL A 31 -14.74 -6.24 -3.29
C VAL A 31 -14.85 -7.74 -3.57
N SER A 32 -14.23 -8.58 -2.74
CA SER A 32 -14.45 -10.03 -2.78
C SER A 32 -15.84 -10.39 -2.26
N ALA A 33 -16.28 -11.63 -2.45
CA ALA A 33 -17.57 -12.12 -1.95
C ALA A 33 -17.75 -11.97 -0.43
N ARG A 34 -16.67 -11.82 0.33
CA ARG A 34 -16.69 -11.55 1.78
C ARG A 34 -16.68 -10.05 2.11
N GLY A 35 -16.53 -9.20 1.09
CA GLY A 35 -16.52 -7.74 1.26
C GLY A 35 -17.94 -7.20 1.42
N GLY A 36 -18.06 -6.14 2.23
CA GLY A 36 -19.32 -5.43 2.45
C GLY A 36 -19.37 -4.09 1.72
N ALA A 37 -20.29 -3.23 2.16
CA ALA A 37 -20.36 -1.85 1.69
C ALA A 37 -19.04 -1.09 1.91
N VAL A 38 -18.68 -0.25 0.96
CA VAL A 38 -17.55 0.65 1.02
C VAL A 38 -18.09 2.08 1.03
N PRO A 39 -18.06 2.77 2.17
CA PRO A 39 -18.55 4.15 2.26
C PRO A 39 -17.84 5.05 1.25
N GLY A 40 -18.59 5.92 0.57
CA GLY A 40 -18.06 6.82 -0.46
C GLY A 40 -17.94 6.22 -1.86
N ALA A 41 -18.15 4.92 -2.04
CA ALA A 41 -18.24 4.33 -3.36
C ALA A 41 -19.56 4.68 -4.06
N SER A 42 -19.49 5.04 -5.34
CA SER A 42 -20.68 5.29 -6.18
C SER A 42 -21.37 3.99 -6.57
N GLU A 43 -20.62 2.91 -6.68
CA GLU A 43 -21.09 1.57 -7.03
C GLU A 43 -20.21 0.52 -6.35
N VAL A 44 -20.79 -0.63 -5.97
CA VAL A 44 -20.03 -1.78 -5.44
C VAL A 44 -20.18 -2.96 -6.38
N ARG A 45 -19.07 -3.51 -6.84
CA ARG A 45 -18.99 -4.70 -7.70
C ARG A 45 -18.29 -5.84 -6.95
N THR A 46 -18.87 -7.03 -7.01
CA THR A 46 -18.26 -8.21 -6.39
C THR A 46 -17.53 -9.01 -7.45
N ALA A 47 -16.21 -9.21 -7.26
CA ALA A 47 -15.39 -10.05 -8.12
C ALA A 47 -14.19 -10.63 -7.36
N ASP A 48 -13.77 -11.84 -7.77
CA ASP A 48 -12.48 -12.42 -7.38
C ASP A 48 -11.47 -12.17 -8.50
N LEU A 49 -10.21 -11.85 -8.13
CA LEU A 49 -9.12 -11.69 -9.11
C LEU A 49 -8.83 -12.94 -9.93
N LEU A 50 -9.25 -14.11 -9.45
CA LEU A 50 -9.06 -15.39 -10.11
C LEU A 50 -10.30 -15.86 -10.90
N ASP A 51 -11.34 -15.01 -11.01
CA ASP A 51 -12.53 -15.25 -11.84
C ASP A 51 -12.54 -14.29 -13.04
N PRO A 52 -12.09 -14.74 -14.25
CA PRO A 52 -12.04 -13.88 -15.43
C PRO A 52 -13.40 -13.31 -15.83
N GLY A 53 -14.49 -14.09 -15.66
CA GLY A 53 -15.83 -13.63 -16.00
C GLY A 53 -16.34 -12.53 -15.07
N ALA A 54 -16.07 -12.67 -13.75
CA ALA A 54 -16.39 -11.62 -12.78
C ALA A 54 -15.53 -10.37 -12.98
N LEU A 55 -14.24 -10.52 -13.31
CA LEU A 55 -13.35 -9.40 -13.60
C LEU A 55 -13.83 -8.59 -14.81
N ARG A 56 -14.21 -9.23 -15.91
CA ARG A 56 -14.75 -8.51 -17.06
C ARG A 56 -15.97 -7.67 -16.71
N ARG A 57 -16.92 -8.24 -15.97
CA ARG A 57 -18.09 -7.49 -15.48
C ARG A 57 -17.69 -6.34 -14.54
N ALA A 58 -16.67 -6.57 -13.71
CA ALA A 58 -16.19 -5.56 -12.77
C ALA A 58 -15.48 -4.38 -13.46
N VAL A 59 -14.78 -4.63 -14.56
CA VAL A 59 -14.02 -3.62 -15.33
C VAL A 59 -14.91 -2.86 -16.33
N ALA A 60 -16.06 -3.41 -16.73
CA ALA A 60 -16.91 -2.82 -17.77
C ALA A 60 -17.29 -1.37 -17.46
N GLY A 61 -17.08 -0.47 -18.44
CA GLY A 61 -17.48 0.93 -18.40
C GLY A 61 -16.71 1.82 -17.42
N VAL A 62 -15.49 1.41 -16.99
CA VAL A 62 -14.58 2.26 -16.21
C VAL A 62 -13.51 2.90 -17.11
N GLU A 63 -12.94 4.01 -16.68
CA GLU A 63 -11.91 4.75 -17.42
C GLU A 63 -10.50 4.39 -16.94
N VAL A 64 -10.35 4.10 -15.63
CA VAL A 64 -9.08 3.80 -14.97
C VAL A 64 -9.28 2.69 -13.94
N VAL A 65 -8.31 1.81 -13.80
CA VAL A 65 -8.25 0.82 -12.72
C VAL A 65 -7.21 1.23 -11.69
N CYS A 66 -7.62 1.40 -10.43
CA CYS A 66 -6.74 1.50 -9.26
C CYS A 66 -6.62 0.11 -8.63
N HIS A 67 -5.50 -0.59 -8.87
CA HIS A 67 -5.33 -1.98 -8.47
C HIS A 67 -4.61 -2.10 -7.13
N LEU A 68 -5.40 -2.24 -6.05
CA LEU A 68 -4.89 -2.40 -4.67
C LEU A 68 -5.08 -3.84 -4.14
N ALA A 69 -5.92 -4.64 -4.79
CA ALA A 69 -6.18 -6.01 -4.36
C ALA A 69 -4.91 -6.87 -4.40
N GLY A 70 -4.70 -7.67 -3.37
CA GLY A 70 -3.57 -8.57 -3.28
C GLY A 70 -3.32 -9.04 -1.85
N LEU A 71 -2.43 -10.03 -1.70
CA LEU A 71 -1.92 -10.50 -0.42
C LEU A 71 -0.71 -9.68 -0.03
N GLY A 72 -0.71 -9.06 1.18
CA GLY A 72 0.32 -8.10 1.61
C GLY A 72 1.21 -8.58 2.77
N ARG A 73 0.98 -9.77 3.34
CA ARG A 73 1.70 -10.23 4.55
C ARG A 73 3.00 -10.96 4.21
N ALA A 74 4.11 -10.20 4.15
CA ALA A 74 5.44 -10.72 3.79
C ALA A 74 5.86 -11.95 4.59
N ARG A 75 5.62 -11.99 5.91
CA ARG A 75 5.97 -13.14 6.76
C ARG A 75 5.18 -14.42 6.41
N GLU A 76 3.92 -14.28 6.02
CA GLU A 76 3.10 -15.41 5.55
C GLU A 76 3.63 -15.94 4.21
N SER A 77 4.09 -15.07 3.31
CA SER A 77 4.62 -15.47 2.02
C SER A 77 5.85 -16.38 2.10
N VAL A 78 6.65 -16.25 3.16
CA VAL A 78 7.81 -17.12 3.39
C VAL A 78 7.38 -18.54 3.78
N ARG A 79 6.24 -18.67 4.48
CA ARG A 79 5.71 -19.98 4.90
C ARG A 79 4.93 -20.67 3.78
N ASP A 80 4.16 -19.89 3.00
CA ASP A 80 3.34 -20.39 1.89
C ASP A 80 3.41 -19.42 0.71
N PRO A 81 4.38 -19.59 -0.21
CA PRO A 81 4.65 -18.65 -1.28
C PRO A 81 3.62 -18.68 -2.43
N LEU A 82 3.07 -19.84 -2.77
CA LEU A 82 2.29 -20.00 -4.00
C LEU A 82 1.00 -19.17 -4.05
N PRO A 83 0.24 -19.00 -2.95
CA PRO A 83 -0.92 -18.10 -2.93
C PRO A 83 -0.57 -16.67 -3.32
N PHE A 84 0.63 -16.17 -2.97
CA PHE A 84 1.07 -14.81 -3.32
C PHE A 84 1.29 -14.66 -4.82
N PHE A 85 1.95 -15.61 -5.48
CA PHE A 85 2.08 -15.59 -6.94
C PHE A 85 0.73 -15.78 -7.64
N ARG A 86 -0.13 -16.65 -7.12
CA ARG A 86 -1.47 -16.87 -7.68
C ARG A 86 -2.30 -15.60 -7.63
N VAL A 87 -2.38 -14.93 -6.47
CA VAL A 87 -3.23 -13.75 -6.30
C VAL A 87 -2.56 -12.50 -6.86
N ASN A 88 -1.31 -12.21 -6.48
CA ASN A 88 -0.67 -10.95 -6.84
C ASN A 88 -0.20 -10.92 -8.30
N THR A 89 0.30 -12.03 -8.82
CA THR A 89 0.82 -12.09 -10.20
C THR A 89 -0.26 -12.56 -11.18
N ALA A 90 -0.76 -13.78 -11.02
CA ALA A 90 -1.75 -14.34 -11.97
C ALA A 90 -3.08 -13.56 -11.91
N GLY A 91 -3.51 -13.10 -10.72
CA GLY A 91 -4.67 -12.22 -10.58
C GLY A 91 -4.50 -10.87 -11.29
N THR A 92 -3.29 -10.27 -11.24
CA THR A 92 -3.00 -9.05 -12.01
C THR A 92 -3.03 -9.32 -13.52
N VAL A 93 -2.48 -10.43 -13.98
CA VAL A 93 -2.54 -10.80 -15.41
C VAL A 93 -4.00 -10.98 -15.86
N ALA A 94 -4.83 -11.69 -15.08
CA ALA A 94 -6.25 -11.85 -15.38
C ALA A 94 -7.00 -10.51 -15.41
N LEU A 95 -6.64 -9.57 -14.52
CA LEU A 95 -7.20 -8.21 -14.54
C LEU A 95 -6.79 -7.46 -15.82
N LEU A 96 -5.53 -7.54 -16.25
CA LEU A 96 -5.06 -6.94 -17.50
C LEU A 96 -5.78 -7.52 -18.73
N GLU A 97 -6.04 -8.83 -18.75
CA GLU A 97 -6.83 -9.49 -19.81
C GLU A 97 -8.29 -8.97 -19.83
N ALA A 98 -8.90 -8.83 -18.65
CA ALA A 98 -10.24 -8.27 -18.52
C ALA A 98 -10.29 -6.79 -18.97
N MET A 99 -9.29 -5.99 -18.60
CA MET A 99 -9.14 -4.59 -19.04
C MET A 99 -9.04 -4.51 -20.57
N ALA A 100 -8.18 -5.33 -21.18
CA ALA A 100 -8.02 -5.35 -22.63
C ALA A 100 -9.33 -5.72 -23.35
N ALA A 101 -10.05 -6.72 -22.84
CA ALA A 101 -11.34 -7.15 -23.40
C ALA A 101 -12.43 -6.09 -23.33
N GLU A 102 -12.41 -5.20 -22.31
CA GLU A 102 -13.38 -4.13 -22.11
C GLU A 102 -12.88 -2.76 -22.61
N GLY A 103 -11.69 -2.71 -23.26
CA GLY A 103 -11.11 -1.48 -23.82
C GLY A 103 -10.58 -0.50 -22.78
N VAL A 104 -10.31 -0.94 -21.56
CA VAL A 104 -9.75 -0.12 -20.47
C VAL A 104 -8.24 -0.17 -20.55
N SER A 105 -7.60 0.96 -20.79
CA SER A 105 -6.16 1.05 -21.10
C SER A 105 -5.35 1.87 -20.08
N ARG A 106 -5.85 2.11 -18.88
CA ARG A 106 -5.15 2.89 -17.84
C ARG A 106 -5.20 2.18 -16.49
N ILE A 107 -4.02 2.06 -15.84
CA ILE A 107 -3.91 1.41 -14.53
C ILE A 107 -2.97 2.17 -13.60
N VAL A 108 -3.35 2.26 -12.32
CA VAL A 108 -2.46 2.60 -11.21
C VAL A 108 -2.34 1.36 -10.33
N PHE A 109 -1.13 0.84 -10.19
CA PHE A 109 -0.86 -0.42 -9.48
C PHE A 109 -0.15 -0.17 -8.16
N SER A 110 -0.72 -0.71 -7.07
CA SER A 110 -0.07 -0.72 -5.75
C SER A 110 0.97 -1.82 -5.69
N SER A 111 2.22 -1.43 -5.78
CA SER A 111 3.40 -2.28 -5.56
C SER A 111 4.00 -2.03 -4.17
N THR A 112 5.27 -2.38 -3.98
CA THR A 112 5.95 -2.29 -2.69
C THR A 112 7.41 -1.89 -2.83
N GLY A 113 7.90 -1.01 -1.94
CA GLY A 113 9.33 -0.71 -1.82
C GLY A 113 10.17 -1.89 -1.28
N ALA A 114 9.53 -2.96 -0.75
CA ALA A 114 10.24 -4.16 -0.35
C ALA A 114 10.95 -4.87 -1.52
N ILE A 115 10.63 -4.53 -2.77
CA ILE A 115 11.29 -5.04 -3.98
C ILE A 115 12.77 -4.65 -4.02
N TYR A 116 13.15 -3.51 -3.44
CA TYR A 116 14.55 -3.10 -3.37
C TYR A 116 15.42 -3.94 -2.42
N GLY A 117 14.80 -4.78 -1.56
CA GLY A 117 15.53 -5.54 -0.55
C GLY A 117 16.08 -4.64 0.56
N SER A 118 17.39 -4.72 0.76
CA SER A 118 18.10 -3.98 1.82
C SER A 118 19.30 -3.22 1.24
N PRO A 119 19.06 -2.23 0.36
CA PRO A 119 20.15 -1.49 -0.26
C PRO A 119 20.88 -0.62 0.76
N GLU A 120 22.20 -0.49 0.61
CA GLU A 120 23.02 0.40 1.44
C GLU A 120 22.65 1.87 1.23
N ARG A 121 22.31 2.24 -0.01
CA ARG A 121 21.89 3.61 -0.35
C ARG A 121 20.49 3.89 0.14
N GLN A 122 20.41 4.84 1.08
CA GLN A 122 19.16 5.37 1.65
C GLN A 122 19.13 6.91 1.52
N PRO A 123 17.97 7.53 1.34
CA PRO A 123 16.67 6.94 1.01
C PRO A 123 16.65 6.24 -0.36
N MET A 124 15.80 5.20 -0.49
CA MET A 124 15.66 4.40 -1.71
C MET A 124 14.99 5.20 -2.83
N SER A 125 15.63 5.30 -3.98
CA SER A 125 15.10 5.93 -5.20
C SER A 125 14.80 4.89 -6.29
N GLU A 126 14.03 5.29 -7.30
CA GLU A 126 13.47 4.39 -8.33
C GLU A 126 14.52 3.81 -9.28
N ASP A 127 15.75 4.33 -9.27
CA ASP A 127 16.91 3.85 -10.04
C ASP A 127 17.65 2.68 -9.37
N LEU A 128 17.31 2.34 -8.12
CA LEU A 128 17.88 1.18 -7.44
C LEU A 128 17.49 -0.13 -8.13
N PRO A 129 18.40 -1.11 -8.18
CA PRO A 129 18.11 -2.42 -8.72
C PRO A 129 17.06 -3.15 -7.88
N ASP A 130 16.23 -3.96 -8.55
CA ASP A 130 15.25 -4.81 -7.90
C ASP A 130 15.94 -6.07 -7.33
N PHE A 131 15.78 -6.28 -6.02
CA PHE A 131 16.32 -7.44 -5.30
C PHE A 131 15.29 -7.94 -4.27
N PRO A 132 14.18 -8.55 -4.71
CA PRO A 132 13.07 -8.95 -3.83
C PRO A 132 13.50 -10.02 -2.81
N PRO A 133 13.45 -9.73 -1.49
CA PRO A 133 14.03 -10.59 -0.46
C PRO A 133 13.09 -11.74 -0.03
N HIS A 134 11.84 -11.73 -0.46
CA HIS A 134 10.82 -12.71 -0.06
C HIS A 134 9.73 -12.85 -1.13
N PRO A 135 8.94 -13.96 -1.12
CA PRO A 135 7.96 -14.26 -2.15
C PRO A 135 6.88 -13.19 -2.38
N TYR A 136 6.46 -12.48 -1.34
CA TYR A 136 5.55 -11.33 -1.50
C TYR A 136 6.15 -10.27 -2.43
N ALA A 137 7.38 -9.81 -2.15
CA ALA A 137 8.05 -8.82 -2.99
C ALA A 137 8.27 -9.34 -4.43
N ALA A 138 8.68 -10.60 -4.56
CA ALA A 138 8.86 -11.25 -5.87
C ALA A 138 7.55 -11.34 -6.66
N SER A 139 6.43 -11.66 -6.01
CA SER A 139 5.11 -11.71 -6.66
C SER A 139 4.62 -10.34 -7.13
N LYS A 140 4.92 -9.28 -6.38
CA LYS A 140 4.62 -7.89 -6.77
C LYS A 140 5.50 -7.44 -7.94
N LEU A 141 6.81 -7.76 -7.92
CA LEU A 141 7.71 -7.48 -9.04
C LEU A 141 7.27 -8.19 -10.32
N ALA A 142 6.87 -9.46 -10.23
CA ALA A 142 6.36 -10.20 -11.39
C ALA A 142 5.08 -9.55 -11.98
N ALA A 143 4.21 -8.98 -11.15
CA ALA A 143 3.06 -8.19 -11.60
C ALA A 143 3.48 -6.86 -12.26
N GLU A 144 4.48 -6.13 -11.69
CA GLU A 144 5.06 -4.94 -12.33
C GLU A 144 5.56 -5.26 -13.73
N LEU A 145 6.33 -6.34 -13.91
CA LEU A 145 6.88 -6.75 -15.20
C LEU A 145 5.78 -7.05 -16.24
N ALA A 146 4.66 -7.67 -15.83
CA ALA A 146 3.52 -7.89 -16.72
C ALA A 146 2.86 -6.57 -17.16
N ILE A 147 2.67 -5.63 -16.22
CA ILE A 147 2.13 -4.29 -16.50
C ILE A 147 3.04 -3.51 -17.45
N GLU A 148 4.34 -3.50 -17.19
CA GLU A 148 5.33 -2.82 -18.03
C GLU A 148 5.41 -3.44 -19.44
N ALA A 149 5.30 -4.76 -19.56
CA ALA A 149 5.27 -5.43 -20.86
C ALA A 149 4.05 -4.98 -21.69
N GLN A 150 2.86 -4.90 -21.07
CA GLN A 150 1.65 -4.38 -21.73
C GLN A 150 1.78 -2.91 -22.11
N ALA A 151 2.40 -2.09 -21.26
CA ALA A 151 2.65 -0.70 -21.57
C ALA A 151 3.61 -0.55 -22.76
N ARG A 152 4.74 -1.27 -22.77
CA ARG A 152 5.70 -1.24 -23.89
C ARG A 152 5.12 -1.75 -25.20
N ALA A 153 4.14 -2.64 -25.15
CA ALA A 153 3.40 -3.12 -26.31
C ALA A 153 2.40 -2.09 -26.88
N GLY A 154 2.25 -0.92 -26.26
CA GLY A 154 1.32 0.13 -26.67
C GLY A 154 -0.12 -0.04 -26.19
N ASN A 155 -0.42 -1.06 -25.37
CA ASN A 155 -1.78 -1.41 -24.98
C ASN A 155 -2.24 -0.73 -23.67
N LEU A 156 -1.30 -0.21 -22.86
CA LEU A 156 -1.56 0.25 -21.51
C LEU A 156 -0.79 1.52 -21.17
N GLY A 157 -1.44 2.47 -20.49
CA GLY A 157 -0.81 3.53 -19.73
C GLY A 157 -0.76 3.12 -18.25
N ALA A 158 0.39 3.15 -17.60
CA ALA A 158 0.53 2.60 -16.27
C ALA A 158 1.33 3.50 -15.32
N VAL A 159 0.86 3.57 -14.06
CA VAL A 159 1.63 4.08 -12.93
C VAL A 159 1.82 2.96 -11.91
N ILE A 160 3.07 2.71 -11.52
CA ILE A 160 3.45 1.75 -10.51
C ILE A 160 3.82 2.51 -9.24
N VAL A 161 3.11 2.25 -8.15
CA VAL A 161 3.27 2.92 -6.85
C VAL A 161 3.95 1.98 -5.87
N ARG A 162 5.22 2.21 -5.54
CA ARG A 162 5.97 1.45 -4.55
C ARG A 162 5.82 2.09 -3.17
N LEU A 163 5.03 1.45 -2.31
CA LEU A 163 4.77 1.85 -0.93
C LEU A 163 5.67 1.08 0.06
N LEU A 164 5.94 1.69 1.21
CA LEU A 164 6.49 1.00 2.38
C LEU A 164 5.40 0.80 3.46
N ASN A 165 5.58 1.37 4.67
CA ASN A 165 4.66 1.13 5.77
C ASN A 165 3.55 2.19 5.81
N VAL A 166 2.39 1.85 5.30
CA VAL A 166 1.19 2.69 5.46
C VAL A 166 0.62 2.50 6.87
N ALA A 167 0.36 3.58 7.58
CA ALA A 167 -0.09 3.59 8.97
C ALA A 167 -1.09 4.73 9.24
N GLY A 168 -1.62 4.82 10.45
CA GLY A 168 -2.58 5.86 10.85
C GLY A 168 -4.05 5.44 10.76
N GLY A 169 -4.93 6.12 11.47
CA GLY A 169 -6.35 5.79 11.49
C GLY A 169 -6.66 4.38 12.00
N ALA A 170 -7.73 3.77 11.49
CA ALA A 170 -8.21 2.45 11.90
C ALA A 170 -7.46 1.33 11.15
N ASP A 171 -6.17 1.13 11.43
CA ASP A 171 -5.39 0.02 10.88
C ASP A 171 -5.90 -1.32 11.46
N PRO A 172 -6.47 -2.22 10.64
CA PRO A 172 -7.08 -3.46 11.13
C PRO A 172 -6.06 -4.58 11.42
N ASP A 173 -4.78 -4.38 11.14
CA ASP A 173 -3.76 -5.42 11.31
C ASP A 173 -3.02 -5.28 12.66
N PRO A 174 -3.39 -6.08 13.69
CA PRO A 174 -2.79 -6.00 15.03
C PRO A 174 -1.33 -6.48 15.04
N THR A 175 -0.81 -7.02 13.95
CA THR A 175 0.57 -7.51 13.87
C THR A 175 1.56 -6.43 13.45
N ARG A 176 1.09 -5.28 12.97
CA ARG A 176 1.92 -4.14 12.59
C ARG A 176 2.45 -3.40 13.81
N LEU A 177 3.58 -2.71 13.67
CA LEU A 177 4.27 -2.10 14.82
C LEU A 177 3.38 -1.09 15.56
N ILE A 178 2.82 -0.10 14.88
CA ILE A 178 2.06 0.98 15.54
C ILE A 178 0.85 0.44 16.30
N PRO A 179 -0.04 -0.41 15.73
CA PRO A 179 -1.11 -1.06 16.50
C PRO A 179 -0.60 -1.86 17.71
N ARG A 180 0.54 -2.57 17.58
CA ARG A 180 1.14 -3.31 18.72
C ARG A 180 1.62 -2.40 19.85
N VAL A 181 2.26 -1.27 19.50
CA VAL A 181 2.73 -0.31 20.50
C VAL A 181 1.53 0.34 21.22
N ILE A 182 0.48 0.66 20.47
CA ILE A 182 -0.77 1.21 21.04
C ILE A 182 -1.46 0.21 21.97
N ALA A 183 -1.57 -1.07 21.60
CA ALA A 183 -2.12 -2.11 22.44
C ALA A 183 -1.30 -2.29 23.75
N ALA A 184 0.02 -2.16 23.65
CA ALA A 184 0.88 -2.18 24.85
C ALA A 184 0.68 -0.95 25.76
N ALA A 185 0.48 0.24 25.20
CA ALA A 185 0.13 1.45 25.95
C ALA A 185 -1.27 1.36 26.58
N ALA A 186 -2.21 0.66 25.90
CA ALA A 186 -3.53 0.39 26.45
C ALA A 186 -3.51 -0.65 27.61
N GLY A 187 -2.39 -1.34 27.83
CA GLY A 187 -2.25 -2.38 28.85
C GLY A 187 -2.78 -3.76 28.40
N GLU A 188 -3.06 -3.94 27.12
CA GLU A 188 -3.60 -5.16 26.53
C GLU A 188 -2.51 -6.22 26.25
N SER A 189 -1.26 -5.78 26.11
CA SER A 189 -0.12 -6.64 25.78
C SER A 189 1.20 -6.05 26.26
N VAL A 190 2.28 -6.83 26.11
CA VAL A 190 3.67 -6.36 26.25
C VAL A 190 4.29 -6.30 24.86
N LEU A 191 4.92 -5.18 24.51
CA LEU A 191 5.62 -5.04 23.25
C LEU A 191 6.93 -5.83 23.27
N HIS A 192 7.07 -6.79 22.36
CA HIS A 192 8.33 -7.48 22.11
C HIS A 192 9.10 -6.77 20.99
N ILE A 193 10.29 -6.29 21.30
CA ILE A 193 11.22 -5.62 20.40
C ILE A 193 12.38 -6.56 20.09
N ASN A 194 12.70 -6.78 18.83
CA ASN A 194 13.88 -7.52 18.41
C ASN A 194 15.12 -6.60 18.54
N GLY A 195 16.19 -7.10 19.18
CA GLY A 195 17.42 -6.33 19.39
C GLY A 195 17.21 -5.08 20.23
N ASP A 196 17.90 -4.00 19.87
CA ASP A 196 17.90 -2.71 20.56
C ASP A 196 16.74 -1.78 20.18
N GLY A 197 15.99 -2.09 19.12
CA GLY A 197 14.90 -1.25 18.61
C GLY A 197 15.36 -0.08 17.74
N ALA A 198 16.61 -0.06 17.31
CA ALA A 198 17.16 1.00 16.45
C ALA A 198 16.78 0.86 14.96
N ALA A 199 16.19 -0.25 14.55
CA ALA A 199 15.77 -0.45 13.15
C ALA A 199 14.81 0.65 12.69
N VAL A 200 15.13 1.29 11.56
CA VAL A 200 14.44 2.48 11.04
C VAL A 200 13.51 2.11 9.89
N ARG A 201 12.30 2.63 9.92
CA ARG A 201 11.29 2.49 8.86
C ARG A 201 10.68 3.84 8.50
N ASP A 202 10.28 3.97 7.25
CA ASP A 202 9.47 5.08 6.76
C ASP A 202 7.98 4.74 6.95
N TYR A 203 7.27 5.59 7.70
CA TYR A 203 5.83 5.47 7.91
C TYR A 203 5.11 6.57 7.14
N LEU A 204 4.16 6.18 6.33
CA LEU A 204 3.30 7.08 5.55
C LEU A 204 1.87 7.01 6.09
N HIS A 205 1.26 8.17 6.36
CA HIS A 205 -0.13 8.21 6.77
C HIS A 205 -1.05 7.67 5.65
N VAL A 206 -2.09 6.95 6.03
CA VAL A 206 -3.00 6.32 5.06
C VAL A 206 -3.69 7.34 4.15
N ASP A 207 -3.97 8.55 4.65
CA ASP A 207 -4.57 9.63 3.87
C ASP A 207 -3.57 10.24 2.89
N ASP A 208 -2.29 10.37 3.27
CA ASP A 208 -1.22 10.79 2.35
C ASP A 208 -1.01 9.75 1.24
N ALA A 209 -1.06 8.46 1.59
CA ALA A 209 -1.02 7.39 0.60
C ALA A 209 -2.22 7.48 -0.36
N ALA A 210 -3.43 7.68 0.16
CA ALA A 210 -4.63 7.83 -0.67
C ALA A 210 -4.55 9.04 -1.60
N ALA A 211 -4.06 10.18 -1.11
CA ALA A 211 -3.83 11.38 -1.92
C ALA A 211 -2.83 11.13 -3.05
N ALA A 212 -1.75 10.35 -2.79
CA ALA A 212 -0.81 9.95 -3.84
C ALA A 212 -1.48 9.12 -4.94
N PHE A 213 -2.38 8.18 -4.58
CA PHE A 213 -3.13 7.42 -5.58
C PHE A 213 -4.06 8.30 -6.41
N VAL A 214 -4.71 9.31 -5.83
CA VAL A 214 -5.51 10.29 -6.59
C VAL A 214 -4.62 11.01 -7.61
N SER A 215 -3.49 11.58 -7.18
CA SER A 215 -2.56 12.26 -8.09
C SER A 215 -2.04 11.34 -9.20
N CYS A 216 -1.75 10.07 -8.90
CA CYS A 216 -1.35 9.07 -9.89
C CYS A 216 -2.47 8.77 -10.89
N ILE A 217 -3.73 8.69 -10.45
CA ILE A 217 -4.89 8.42 -11.30
C ILE A 217 -5.15 9.59 -12.25
N GLU A 218 -5.04 10.82 -11.76
CA GLU A 218 -5.21 12.03 -12.58
C GLU A 218 -4.13 12.19 -13.65
N GLN A 219 -2.94 11.62 -13.40
CA GLN A 219 -1.76 11.77 -14.26
C GLN A 219 -1.31 10.44 -14.91
N VAL A 220 -2.18 9.41 -14.96
CA VAL A 220 -1.86 8.17 -15.69
C VAL A 220 -1.52 8.49 -17.12
N PRO A 221 -0.36 8.07 -17.64
CA PRO A 221 0.05 8.37 -19.00
C PRO A 221 -0.86 7.69 -20.04
N ALA A 222 -0.76 8.15 -21.27
CA ALA A 222 -1.40 7.50 -22.41
C ALA A 222 -0.86 6.07 -22.62
N PRO A 223 -1.62 5.16 -23.26
CA PRO A 223 -1.11 3.86 -23.67
C PRO A 223 0.22 3.96 -24.42
N GLY A 224 1.13 3.05 -24.12
CA GLY A 224 2.51 3.07 -24.61
C GLY A 224 3.55 3.59 -23.61
N ALA A 225 3.11 4.19 -22.51
CA ALA A 225 3.99 4.74 -21.51
C ALA A 225 3.69 4.19 -20.10
N HIS A 226 4.73 4.08 -19.29
CA HIS A 226 4.60 3.75 -17.87
C HIS A 226 5.61 4.54 -17.05
N THR A 227 5.30 4.72 -15.79
CA THR A 227 6.19 5.33 -14.80
C THR A 227 6.09 4.62 -13.46
N ARG A 228 7.13 4.78 -12.63
CA ARG A 228 7.22 4.21 -11.29
C ARG A 228 7.49 5.33 -10.31
N TYR A 229 6.79 5.31 -9.16
CA TYR A 229 7.00 6.26 -8.08
C TYR A 229 7.17 5.54 -6.74
N ASN A 230 8.17 5.97 -5.99
CA ASN A 230 8.28 5.67 -4.58
C ASN A 230 7.40 6.65 -3.80
N ILE A 231 6.45 6.12 -3.07
CA ILE A 231 5.54 6.91 -2.24
C ILE A 231 5.81 6.59 -0.77
N GLY A 232 6.34 7.56 -0.06
CA GLY A 232 6.71 7.50 1.35
C GLY A 232 6.83 8.89 1.97
N SER A 233 7.10 8.95 3.26
CA SER A 233 7.32 10.23 3.95
C SER A 233 8.69 10.83 3.67
N GLY A 234 9.67 10.00 3.30
CA GLY A 234 11.07 10.38 3.19
C GLY A 234 11.77 10.49 4.55
N CYS A 235 11.06 10.22 5.64
CA CYS A 235 11.56 10.32 7.00
C CYS A 235 11.68 8.93 7.65
N GLY A 236 12.85 8.64 8.21
CA GLY A 236 13.08 7.42 8.96
C GLY A 236 12.68 7.57 10.43
N THR A 237 11.96 6.59 10.97
CA THR A 237 11.55 6.53 12.37
C THR A 237 11.94 5.18 12.95
N SER A 238 12.68 5.15 14.06
CA SER A 238 13.06 3.90 14.73
C SER A 238 11.88 3.30 15.52
N ILE A 239 12.01 2.03 15.90
CA ILE A 239 11.02 1.38 16.78
C ILE A 239 10.91 2.14 18.11
N LEU A 240 12.03 2.61 18.66
CA LEU A 240 12.04 3.38 19.90
C LEU A 240 11.40 4.76 19.75
N ASP A 241 11.57 5.42 18.60
CA ASP A 241 10.88 6.69 18.32
C ASP A 241 9.36 6.51 18.23
N VAL A 242 8.89 5.40 17.64
CA VAL A 242 7.46 5.05 17.64
C VAL A 242 6.96 4.85 19.08
N VAL A 243 7.71 4.14 19.92
CA VAL A 243 7.36 3.95 21.34
C VAL A 243 7.27 5.31 22.05
N ALA A 244 8.29 6.15 21.89
CA ALA A 244 8.32 7.48 22.51
C ALA A 244 7.15 8.37 22.03
N ALA A 245 6.78 8.29 20.74
CA ALA A 245 5.63 9.01 20.19
C ALA A 245 4.31 8.53 20.82
N VAL A 246 4.13 7.21 20.97
CA VAL A 246 2.95 6.65 21.65
C VAL A 246 2.88 7.09 23.11
N GLU A 247 4.00 7.05 23.84
CA GLU A 247 4.05 7.52 25.23
C GLU A 247 3.69 9.01 25.34
N ARG A 248 4.20 9.87 24.44
CA ARG A 248 3.85 11.29 24.40
C ARG A 248 2.38 11.56 24.10
N VAL A 249 1.85 10.90 23.07
CA VAL A 249 0.48 11.15 22.58
C VAL A 249 -0.57 10.60 23.54
N THR A 250 -0.32 9.42 24.12
CA THR A 250 -1.30 8.76 25.00
C THR A 250 -1.18 9.12 26.46
N GLY A 251 -0.03 9.67 26.89
CA GLY A 251 0.33 9.87 28.30
C GLY A 251 0.52 8.57 29.07
N ARG A 252 0.67 7.43 28.39
CA ARG A 252 0.76 6.08 28.99
C ARG A 252 2.12 5.46 28.71
N THR A 253 2.68 4.74 29.67
CA THR A 253 3.93 4.00 29.50
C THR A 253 3.68 2.74 28.67
N VAL A 254 4.58 2.45 27.73
CA VAL A 254 4.56 1.24 26.91
C VAL A 254 5.38 0.14 27.59
N ALA A 255 4.69 -0.90 28.08
CA ALA A 255 5.34 -2.10 28.61
C ALA A 255 6.08 -2.82 27.49
N ARG A 256 7.41 -3.01 27.62
CA ARG A 256 8.25 -3.60 26.57
C ARG A 256 9.32 -4.54 27.08
N LEU A 257 9.66 -5.53 26.26
CA LEU A 257 10.74 -6.49 26.47
C LEU A 257 11.62 -6.54 25.23
N HIS A 258 12.93 -6.53 25.42
CA HIS A 258 13.90 -6.71 24.34
C HIS A 258 14.28 -8.18 24.22
N GLY A 259 14.20 -8.70 23.00
CA GLY A 259 14.64 -10.06 22.63
C GLY A 259 15.91 -10.03 21.81
N PRO A 260 16.38 -11.20 21.33
CA PRO A 260 17.53 -11.29 20.42
C PRO A 260 17.32 -10.46 19.15
N ALA A 261 18.42 -9.95 18.59
CA ALA A 261 18.38 -9.27 17.29
C ALA A 261 17.88 -10.23 16.19
N ALA A 262 16.99 -9.73 15.35
CA ALA A 262 16.56 -10.45 14.14
C ALA A 262 17.33 -9.96 12.92
N PRO A 263 17.56 -10.81 11.90
CA PRO A 263 18.14 -10.37 10.64
C PRO A 263 17.13 -9.51 9.88
N GLU A 264 17.24 -8.19 10.06
CA GLU A 264 16.39 -7.22 9.38
C GLU A 264 17.22 -6.02 8.90
N PRO A 265 16.77 -5.31 7.84
CA PRO A 265 17.44 -4.09 7.36
C PRO A 265 17.55 -3.05 8.46
N ALA A 266 18.72 -2.41 8.58
CA ALA A 266 18.91 -1.31 9.54
C ALA A 266 18.00 -0.12 9.23
N ALA A 267 17.82 0.21 7.94
CA ALA A 267 16.94 1.29 7.51
C ALA A 267 16.24 0.92 6.19
N LEU A 268 14.96 1.32 6.08
CA LEU A 268 14.20 1.30 4.83
C LEU A 268 13.41 2.61 4.75
N ILE A 269 13.92 3.56 3.95
CA ILE A 269 13.36 4.90 3.80
C ILE A 269 13.11 5.14 2.31
N SER A 270 11.93 5.59 1.97
CA SER A 270 11.53 5.93 0.60
C SER A 270 12.09 7.31 0.20
N ASN A 271 12.54 7.47 -1.02
CA ASN A 271 12.81 8.78 -1.59
C ASN A 271 11.60 9.23 -2.42
N PRO A 272 10.75 10.16 -1.93
CA PRO A 272 9.57 10.60 -2.66
C PRO A 272 9.84 11.72 -3.68
N ALA A 273 11.07 12.14 -3.89
CA ALA A 273 11.42 13.35 -4.65
C ALA A 273 10.85 13.34 -6.09
N LYS A 274 10.85 12.19 -6.75
CA LYS A 274 10.26 12.04 -8.09
C LYS A 274 8.75 12.29 -8.07
N ALA A 275 8.02 11.69 -7.15
CA ALA A 275 6.58 11.90 -6.99
C ALA A 275 6.26 13.35 -6.63
N GLN A 276 7.06 13.98 -5.75
CA GLN A 276 6.90 15.39 -5.39
C GLN A 276 7.06 16.30 -6.61
N THR A 277 8.05 16.05 -7.45
CA THR A 277 8.34 16.88 -8.62
C THR A 277 7.34 16.66 -9.74
N GLU A 278 7.04 15.42 -10.08
CA GLU A 278 6.26 15.08 -11.27
C GLU A 278 4.74 15.09 -11.00
N LEU A 279 4.29 14.67 -9.80
CA LEU A 279 2.87 14.63 -9.43
C LEU A 279 2.41 15.88 -8.65
N GLY A 280 3.33 16.70 -8.17
CA GLY A 280 3.01 17.80 -7.23
C GLY A 280 2.49 17.29 -5.87
N TRP A 281 2.67 16.01 -5.57
CA TRP A 281 2.23 15.38 -4.32
C TRP A 281 3.33 15.49 -3.26
N SER A 282 2.93 15.75 -2.02
CA SER A 282 3.80 15.65 -0.85
C SER A 282 3.02 15.15 0.36
N PRO A 283 3.65 14.37 1.27
CA PRO A 283 2.99 13.93 2.50
C PRO A 283 2.72 15.13 3.42
N LYS A 284 1.52 15.16 4.02
CA LYS A 284 1.07 16.25 4.90
C LYS A 284 0.81 15.79 6.33
N HIS A 285 0.50 14.51 6.51
CA HIS A 285 0.04 13.90 7.76
C HIS A 285 0.98 12.81 8.29
N SER A 286 2.15 12.65 7.68
CA SER A 286 3.06 11.54 7.96
C SER A 286 4.08 11.81 9.07
N GLY A 287 3.88 12.85 9.89
CA GLY A 287 4.58 13.01 11.16
C GLY A 287 4.21 11.85 12.11
N ILE A 288 5.21 11.28 12.81
CA ILE A 288 4.95 10.09 13.64
C ILE A 288 3.92 10.36 14.75
N ASP A 289 3.92 11.53 15.37
CA ASP A 289 2.96 11.91 16.40
C ASP A 289 1.53 12.04 15.81
N GLU A 290 1.40 12.50 14.57
CA GLU A 290 0.12 12.61 13.87
C GLU A 290 -0.43 11.23 13.50
N ILE A 291 0.43 10.33 12.97
CA ILE A 291 0.07 8.94 12.68
C ILE A 291 -0.40 8.23 13.96
N VAL A 292 0.34 8.37 15.06
CA VAL A 292 0.00 7.78 16.35
C VAL A 292 -1.31 8.35 16.89
N THR A 293 -1.50 9.68 16.80
CA THR A 293 -2.75 10.35 17.23
C THR A 293 -3.95 9.80 16.48
N ALA A 294 -3.86 9.71 15.15
CA ALA A 294 -4.93 9.17 14.31
C ALA A 294 -5.28 7.71 14.68
N THR A 295 -4.24 6.88 14.93
CA THR A 295 -4.47 5.48 15.32
C THR A 295 -5.05 5.37 16.72
N TRP A 296 -4.56 6.15 17.69
CA TRP A 296 -5.09 6.14 19.05
C TRP A 296 -6.55 6.57 19.11
N GLN A 297 -6.92 7.64 18.38
CA GLN A 297 -8.30 8.10 18.29
C GLN A 297 -9.24 7.05 17.68
N ALA A 298 -8.78 6.27 16.71
CA ALA A 298 -9.57 5.20 16.12
C ALA A 298 -9.82 4.07 17.14
N VAL A 299 -8.84 3.72 17.98
CA VAL A 299 -8.98 2.71 19.04
C VAL A 299 -9.93 3.17 20.16
N VAL A 300 -9.84 4.43 20.58
CA VAL A 300 -10.69 4.93 21.69
C VAL A 300 -12.17 5.10 21.28
N ARG A 301 -12.45 5.21 19.98
CA ARG A 301 -13.83 5.36 19.44
C ARG A 301 -14.49 4.03 19.09
N SER A 302 -13.75 2.94 19.03
CA SER A 302 -14.24 1.59 18.71
C SER A 302 -14.71 0.84 19.97
#